data_33530538652fb799ac14ded69f09b9c7
#
_entry.id   33530538652fb799ac14ded69f09b9c7
#
_cell.length_a   1.000
_cell.length_b   1.000
_cell.length_c   1.000
_cell.angle_alpha   90.00
_cell.angle_beta   90.00
_cell.angle_gamma   90.00
#
_symmetry.space_group_name_H-M   'P 1'
#
loop_
_entity.id
_entity.type
_entity.pdbx_description
1 polymer ?
#
loop_
_entity_poly.entity_id
_entity_poly.type
_entity_poly.pdbx_seq_one_letter_code
_entity_poly.pdbx_strand_id
1 'polypeptide(L)'
;VENMIEVKSLEKIFGDKQALHDVSFQVKKGETFGFLGPSGSGKTTTIKILTGQMRQSSGTANVFGVPVSKLNTSEYRKRFGVVTDNSGLYARLTIYDNLKLYADLYGTSLQRIDEALESVNLDSEKKTQVAKLSKGMTQRVLLARALLHKPELLFLDEPTSALDPANSKHIHNGLKELNRQGTTIFLTTHDMEEADHLCSQVAFLNKGVVQLLDEPKQLKKQYREEIIGIELKDGRELELPLKASSAEEIQQYISREMVERIYTKEPTLGDIFVEVTGRELV
;
A
#
# COMPACT_ATOMS: atom_id res chain seq x y z
N VAL A 1 -16.36 5.70 15.14
CA VAL A 1 -15.87 5.41 13.77
C VAL A 1 -15.93 3.90 13.57
N GLU A 2 -16.58 3.45 12.49
CA GLU A 2 -16.78 2.02 12.19
C GLU A 2 -15.48 1.41 11.64
N ASN A 3 -15.05 0.26 12.22
CA ASN A 3 -13.91 -0.48 11.70
C ASN A 3 -14.33 -1.30 10.47
N MET A 4 -13.62 -1.11 9.36
CA MET A 4 -13.76 -1.90 8.14
C MET A 4 -13.07 -3.25 8.30
N ILE A 5 -11.88 -3.27 8.95
CA ILE A 5 -11.10 -4.46 9.27
C ILE A 5 -10.73 -4.40 10.76
N GLU A 6 -10.86 -5.53 11.44
CA GLU A 6 -10.40 -5.71 12.81
C GLU A 6 -9.68 -7.05 12.96
N VAL A 7 -8.42 -7.01 13.38
CA VAL A 7 -7.56 -8.19 13.57
C VAL A 7 -7.05 -8.18 15.01
N LYS A 8 -7.21 -9.31 15.71
CA LYS A 8 -6.75 -9.51 17.09
C LYS A 8 -5.99 -10.80 17.22
N SER A 9 -4.76 -10.70 17.68
CA SER A 9 -3.84 -11.81 17.96
C SER A 9 -3.81 -12.86 16.86
N LEU A 10 -3.74 -12.39 15.60
CA LEU A 10 -3.78 -13.25 14.43
C LEU A 10 -2.49 -14.04 14.30
N GLU A 11 -2.61 -15.36 14.19
CA GLU A 11 -1.50 -16.26 13.95
C GLU A 11 -1.71 -17.11 12.71
N LYS A 12 -0.62 -17.45 12.04
CA LYS A 12 -0.62 -18.41 10.94
C LYS A 12 0.62 -19.28 10.97
N ILE A 13 0.39 -20.61 11.04
CA ILE A 13 1.42 -21.63 11.05
C ILE A 13 1.25 -22.51 9.80
N PHE A 14 2.34 -22.81 9.11
CA PHE A 14 2.45 -23.74 7.98
C PHE A 14 3.45 -24.84 8.33
N GLY A 15 2.97 -26.03 8.70
CA GLY A 15 3.85 -27.08 9.25
C GLY A 15 4.62 -26.54 10.45
N ASP A 16 5.95 -26.52 10.38
CA ASP A 16 6.82 -26.02 11.45
C ASP A 16 7.14 -24.51 11.33
N LYS A 17 6.68 -23.86 10.24
CA LYS A 17 6.96 -22.42 10.00
C LYS A 17 5.79 -21.57 10.45
N GLN A 18 6.00 -20.72 11.43
CA GLN A 18 5.06 -19.66 11.80
C GLN A 18 5.28 -18.44 10.91
N ALA A 19 4.22 -18.06 10.19
CA ALA A 19 4.25 -16.95 9.23
C ALA A 19 3.69 -15.64 9.80
N LEU A 20 2.77 -15.72 10.78
CA LEU A 20 2.22 -14.59 11.51
C LEU A 20 2.22 -14.90 12.99
N HIS A 21 2.66 -13.93 13.81
CA HIS A 21 2.81 -14.05 15.26
C HIS A 21 2.06 -12.90 15.93
N ASP A 22 0.94 -13.19 16.59
CA ASP A 22 0.16 -12.24 17.40
C ASP A 22 -0.10 -10.88 16.70
N VAL A 23 -0.46 -10.92 15.42
CA VAL A 23 -0.69 -9.71 14.61
C VAL A 23 -2.03 -9.09 15.01
N SER A 24 -2.00 -7.82 15.42
CA SER A 24 -3.20 -7.06 15.81
C SER A 24 -3.19 -5.67 15.19
N PHE A 25 -4.28 -5.29 14.52
CA PHE A 25 -4.50 -3.97 13.95
C PHE A 25 -5.96 -3.73 13.61
N GLN A 26 -6.29 -2.47 13.32
CA GLN A 26 -7.63 -2.05 12.87
C GLN A 26 -7.49 -1.12 11.67
N VAL A 27 -8.44 -1.19 10.75
CA VAL A 27 -8.57 -0.27 9.62
C VAL A 27 -9.96 0.36 9.66
N LYS A 28 -10.03 1.66 9.72
CA LYS A 28 -11.29 2.42 9.74
C LYS A 28 -11.88 2.51 8.34
N LYS A 29 -13.20 2.65 8.27
CA LYS A 29 -13.88 2.91 6.99
C LYS A 29 -13.39 4.21 6.36
N GLY A 30 -13.07 4.17 5.05
CA GLY A 30 -12.52 5.30 4.30
C GLY A 30 -11.03 5.57 4.56
N GLU A 31 -10.32 4.65 5.20
CA GLU A 31 -8.89 4.75 5.47
C GLU A 31 -8.07 4.10 4.35
N THR A 32 -6.89 4.65 4.06
CA THR A 32 -5.85 3.95 3.29
C THR A 32 -4.81 3.43 4.27
N PHE A 33 -4.76 2.12 4.44
CA PHE A 33 -3.87 1.43 5.38
C PHE A 33 -2.77 0.69 4.63
N GLY A 34 -1.52 0.99 4.96
CA GLY A 34 -0.33 0.35 4.42
C GLY A 34 0.20 -0.75 5.34
N PHE A 35 0.35 -1.98 4.82
CA PHE A 35 0.94 -3.10 5.53
C PHE A 35 2.32 -3.38 4.92
N LEU A 36 3.36 -2.84 5.54
CA LEU A 36 4.68 -2.66 4.97
C LEU A 36 5.67 -3.70 5.48
N GLY A 37 6.61 -4.11 4.64
CA GLY A 37 7.67 -5.02 5.07
C GLY A 37 8.33 -5.74 3.90
N PRO A 38 9.46 -6.42 4.14
CA PRO A 38 10.21 -7.14 3.12
C PRO A 38 9.45 -8.36 2.60
N SER A 39 9.93 -8.93 1.49
CA SER A 39 9.41 -10.17 0.97
C SER A 39 9.46 -11.28 2.02
N GLY A 40 8.39 -12.07 2.11
CA GLY A 40 8.28 -13.16 3.08
C GLY A 40 7.95 -12.73 4.52
N SER A 41 7.68 -11.45 4.80
CA SER A 41 7.28 -10.99 6.14
C SER A 41 5.88 -11.43 6.58
N GLY A 42 5.00 -11.88 5.66
CA GLY A 42 3.63 -12.31 5.96
C GLY A 42 2.52 -11.48 5.31
N LYS A 43 2.85 -10.44 4.52
CA LYS A 43 1.89 -9.51 3.88
C LYS A 43 0.80 -10.24 3.06
N THR A 44 1.21 -11.02 2.06
CA THR A 44 0.29 -11.79 1.20
C THR A 44 -0.52 -12.82 2.01
N THR A 45 0.08 -13.43 3.05
CA THR A 45 -0.63 -14.35 3.95
C THR A 45 -1.77 -13.62 4.68
N THR A 46 -1.51 -12.42 5.16
CA THR A 46 -2.52 -11.58 5.82
C THR A 46 -3.67 -11.23 4.86
N ILE A 47 -3.38 -10.78 3.62
CA ILE A 47 -4.42 -10.53 2.60
C ILE A 47 -5.25 -11.78 2.34
N LYS A 48 -4.64 -12.95 2.17
CA LYS A 48 -5.36 -14.21 1.94
C LYS A 48 -6.30 -14.58 3.10
N ILE A 49 -5.91 -14.28 4.33
CA ILE A 49 -6.78 -14.50 5.50
C ILE A 49 -7.92 -13.47 5.49
N LEU A 50 -7.62 -12.18 5.31
CA LEU A 50 -8.62 -11.11 5.32
C LEU A 50 -9.65 -11.23 4.19
N THR A 51 -9.28 -11.85 3.08
CA THR A 51 -10.20 -12.11 1.95
C THR A 51 -10.91 -13.47 2.03
N GLY A 52 -10.72 -14.22 3.13
CA GLY A 52 -11.34 -15.52 3.33
C GLY A 52 -10.78 -16.65 2.45
N GLN A 53 -9.66 -16.42 1.75
CA GLN A 53 -9.00 -17.44 0.92
C GLN A 53 -8.18 -18.44 1.76
N MET A 54 -7.82 -18.06 2.99
CA MET A 54 -7.02 -18.87 3.89
C MET A 54 -7.54 -18.75 5.32
N ARG A 55 -7.55 -19.87 6.06
CA ARG A 55 -7.88 -19.85 7.49
C ARG A 55 -6.64 -19.49 8.31
N GLN A 56 -6.84 -18.68 9.34
CA GLN A 56 -5.85 -18.46 10.40
C GLN A 56 -5.66 -19.71 11.26
N SER A 57 -4.53 -19.80 11.97
CA SER A 57 -4.27 -20.87 12.95
C SER A 57 -4.90 -20.54 14.30
N SER A 58 -4.80 -19.27 14.74
CA SER A 58 -5.44 -18.74 15.95
C SER A 58 -5.74 -17.26 15.81
N GLY A 59 -6.35 -16.65 16.81
CA GLY A 59 -6.78 -15.26 16.80
C GLY A 59 -8.07 -15.03 16.02
N THR A 60 -8.43 -13.76 15.84
CA THR A 60 -9.65 -13.36 15.13
C THR A 60 -9.36 -12.31 14.06
N ALA A 61 -10.09 -12.42 12.94
CA ALA A 61 -10.09 -11.42 11.88
C ALA A 61 -11.53 -11.19 11.41
N ASN A 62 -11.96 -9.94 11.42
CA ASN A 62 -13.27 -9.50 10.96
C ASN A 62 -13.11 -8.47 9.85
N VAL A 63 -13.96 -8.55 8.84
CA VAL A 63 -14.08 -7.58 7.75
C VAL A 63 -15.56 -7.26 7.57
N PHE A 64 -15.94 -6.01 7.40
CA PHE A 64 -17.33 -5.55 7.39
C PHE A 64 -18.10 -5.92 8.68
N GLY A 65 -17.41 -6.00 9.82
CA GLY A 65 -18.01 -6.41 11.11
C GLY A 65 -18.32 -7.90 11.23
N VAL A 66 -17.97 -8.75 10.25
CA VAL A 66 -18.20 -10.19 10.29
C VAL A 66 -16.89 -10.99 10.22
N PRO A 67 -16.82 -12.18 10.82
CA PRO A 67 -15.67 -13.06 10.73
C PRO A 67 -15.30 -13.38 9.27
N VAL A 68 -14.01 -13.36 8.95
CA VAL A 68 -13.51 -13.64 7.58
C VAL A 68 -13.98 -14.98 7.01
N SER A 69 -14.30 -15.95 7.84
CA SER A 69 -14.87 -17.24 7.43
C SER A 69 -16.25 -17.13 6.76
N LYS A 70 -16.97 -16.02 6.97
CA LYS A 70 -18.27 -15.72 6.35
C LYS A 70 -18.16 -14.96 5.03
N LEU A 71 -16.98 -14.49 4.63
CA LEU A 71 -16.78 -13.69 3.41
C LEU A 71 -16.92 -14.47 2.11
N ASN A 72 -16.98 -15.79 2.15
CA ASN A 72 -17.09 -16.65 0.97
C ASN A 72 -18.50 -16.70 0.33
N THR A 73 -19.39 -15.79 0.70
CA THR A 73 -20.71 -15.63 0.08
C THR A 73 -20.63 -14.60 -1.05
N SER A 74 -21.53 -14.71 -2.03
CA SER A 74 -21.64 -13.74 -3.14
C SER A 74 -21.94 -12.32 -2.65
N GLU A 75 -22.67 -12.18 -1.55
CA GLU A 75 -23.00 -10.92 -0.91
C GLU A 75 -21.75 -10.14 -0.51
N TYR A 76 -20.85 -10.76 0.26
CA TYR A 76 -19.61 -10.10 0.72
C TYR A 76 -18.57 -9.97 -0.38
N ARG A 77 -18.46 -10.94 -1.30
CA ARG A 77 -17.51 -10.87 -2.43
C ARG A 77 -17.75 -9.68 -3.35
N LYS A 78 -18.99 -9.18 -3.44
CA LYS A 78 -19.32 -7.97 -4.21
C LYS A 78 -18.93 -6.67 -3.50
N ARG A 79 -18.58 -6.72 -2.22
CA ARG A 79 -18.25 -5.54 -1.43
C ARG A 79 -16.74 -5.22 -1.42
N PHE A 80 -15.89 -6.16 -1.83
CA PHE A 80 -14.45 -5.92 -1.90
C PHE A 80 -13.83 -6.33 -3.23
N GLY A 81 -12.79 -5.61 -3.63
CA GLY A 81 -11.93 -5.94 -4.77
C GLY A 81 -10.59 -6.47 -4.27
N VAL A 82 -9.96 -7.37 -5.04
CA VAL A 82 -8.66 -7.95 -4.68
C VAL A 82 -7.73 -7.93 -5.88
N VAL A 83 -6.51 -7.43 -5.68
CA VAL A 83 -5.40 -7.53 -6.62
C VAL A 83 -4.27 -8.27 -5.93
N THR A 84 -3.91 -9.44 -6.47
CA THR A 84 -2.78 -10.27 -6.00
C THR A 84 -2.04 -10.83 -7.22
N ASP A 85 -0.86 -11.40 -7.01
CA ASP A 85 0.00 -11.97 -8.07
C ASP A 85 -0.67 -13.06 -8.93
N ASN A 86 -1.69 -13.75 -8.41
CA ASN A 86 -2.44 -14.73 -9.17
C ASN A 86 -3.45 -14.03 -10.10
N SER A 87 -3.05 -13.84 -11.34
CA SER A 87 -3.82 -13.02 -12.29
C SER A 87 -5.23 -13.54 -12.54
N GLY A 88 -5.44 -14.86 -12.64
CA GLY A 88 -6.74 -15.43 -13.00
C GLY A 88 -7.33 -14.85 -14.29
N LEU A 89 -6.49 -14.29 -15.17
CA LEU A 89 -6.90 -13.78 -16.48
C LEU A 89 -6.77 -14.89 -17.53
N TYR A 90 -7.72 -14.93 -18.45
CA TYR A 90 -7.71 -15.87 -19.57
C TYR A 90 -6.83 -15.32 -20.69
N ALA A 91 -5.65 -15.91 -20.88
CA ALA A 91 -4.61 -15.45 -21.79
C ALA A 91 -5.08 -15.30 -23.26
N ARG A 92 -5.99 -16.17 -23.73
CA ARG A 92 -6.49 -16.18 -25.10
C ARG A 92 -7.60 -15.15 -25.36
N LEU A 93 -8.21 -14.60 -24.32
CA LEU A 93 -9.24 -13.57 -24.40
C LEU A 93 -8.62 -12.18 -24.45
N THR A 94 -9.36 -11.22 -25.00
CA THR A 94 -9.00 -9.80 -24.94
C THR A 94 -9.14 -9.27 -23.53
N ILE A 95 -8.57 -8.08 -23.27
CA ILE A 95 -8.80 -7.35 -22.01
C ILE A 95 -10.30 -7.16 -21.78
N TYR A 96 -11.02 -6.68 -22.80
CA TYR A 96 -12.46 -6.45 -22.72
C TYR A 96 -13.22 -7.74 -22.39
N ASP A 97 -12.96 -8.86 -23.07
CA ASP A 97 -13.66 -10.12 -22.83
C ASP A 97 -13.39 -10.65 -21.41
N ASN A 98 -12.16 -10.51 -20.91
CA ASN A 98 -11.83 -10.85 -19.52
C ASN A 98 -12.66 -10.03 -18.55
N LEU A 99 -12.70 -8.69 -18.71
CA LEU A 99 -13.45 -7.82 -17.82
C LEU A 99 -14.96 -8.05 -17.91
N LYS A 100 -15.48 -8.38 -19.12
CA LYS A 100 -16.88 -8.72 -19.34
C LYS A 100 -17.32 -9.93 -18.53
N LEU A 101 -16.50 -10.99 -18.47
CA LEU A 101 -16.79 -12.16 -17.62
C LEU A 101 -17.03 -11.77 -16.15
N TYR A 102 -16.20 -10.86 -15.64
CA TYR A 102 -16.35 -10.38 -14.26
C TYR A 102 -17.51 -9.39 -14.11
N ALA A 103 -17.76 -8.53 -15.10
CA ALA A 103 -18.92 -7.65 -15.11
C ALA A 103 -20.22 -8.45 -15.04
N ASP A 104 -20.35 -9.51 -15.83
CA ASP A 104 -21.48 -10.43 -15.82
C ASP A 104 -21.59 -11.14 -14.46
N LEU A 105 -20.48 -11.63 -13.87
CA LEU A 105 -20.46 -12.28 -12.56
C LEU A 105 -20.92 -11.36 -11.43
N TYR A 106 -20.49 -10.10 -11.45
CA TYR A 106 -20.89 -9.11 -10.46
C TYR A 106 -22.27 -8.47 -10.73
N GLY A 107 -22.81 -8.66 -11.95
CA GLY A 107 -24.05 -8.03 -12.39
C GLY A 107 -23.92 -6.53 -12.61
N THR A 108 -22.75 -6.08 -13.08
CA THR A 108 -22.50 -4.67 -13.38
C THR A 108 -22.75 -4.35 -14.85
N SER A 109 -23.02 -3.08 -15.20
CA SER A 109 -23.19 -2.68 -16.58
C SER A 109 -21.88 -2.77 -17.37
N LEU A 110 -21.98 -3.02 -18.67
CA LEU A 110 -20.79 -3.06 -19.55
C LEU A 110 -20.07 -1.71 -19.67
N GLN A 111 -20.78 -0.60 -19.44
CA GLN A 111 -20.18 0.73 -19.37
C GLN A 111 -19.09 0.82 -18.30
N ARG A 112 -19.24 0.06 -17.20
CA ARG A 112 -18.23 0.00 -16.13
C ARG A 112 -16.87 -0.51 -16.60
N ILE A 113 -16.83 -1.29 -17.69
CA ILE A 113 -15.58 -1.78 -18.25
C ILE A 113 -14.77 -0.61 -18.82
N ASP A 114 -15.40 0.29 -19.57
CA ASP A 114 -14.71 1.44 -20.15
C ASP A 114 -14.23 2.40 -19.05
N GLU A 115 -15.06 2.69 -18.04
CA GLU A 115 -14.67 3.50 -16.89
C GLU A 115 -13.49 2.88 -16.11
N ALA A 116 -13.52 1.57 -15.89
CA ALA A 116 -12.43 0.89 -15.18
C ALA A 116 -11.13 0.88 -16.01
N LEU A 117 -11.20 0.72 -17.32
CA LEU A 117 -10.03 0.77 -18.20
C LEU A 117 -9.44 2.18 -18.29
N GLU A 118 -10.26 3.21 -18.35
CA GLU A 118 -9.83 4.60 -18.31
C GLU A 118 -9.09 4.92 -17.01
N SER A 119 -9.61 4.45 -15.86
CA SER A 119 -9.00 4.69 -14.55
C SER A 119 -7.59 4.10 -14.41
N VAL A 120 -7.22 3.12 -15.25
CA VAL A 120 -5.90 2.48 -15.27
C VAL A 120 -5.11 2.77 -16.55
N ASN A 121 -5.56 3.71 -17.39
CA ASN A 121 -4.91 4.11 -18.65
C ASN A 121 -4.70 2.92 -19.63
N LEU A 122 -5.78 2.16 -19.88
CA LEU A 122 -5.81 1.00 -20.80
C LEU A 122 -7.00 1.01 -21.75
N ASP A 123 -7.71 2.13 -21.89
CA ASP A 123 -8.89 2.26 -22.75
C ASP A 123 -8.59 1.97 -24.23
N SER A 124 -7.43 2.41 -24.73
CA SER A 124 -6.96 2.15 -26.09
C SER A 124 -6.64 0.67 -26.36
N GLU A 125 -6.32 -0.09 -25.31
CA GLU A 125 -5.81 -1.48 -25.38
C GLU A 125 -6.90 -2.54 -25.17
N LYS A 126 -8.16 -2.17 -25.05
CA LYS A 126 -9.25 -3.08 -24.66
C LYS A 126 -9.42 -4.29 -25.57
N LYS A 127 -8.98 -4.22 -26.83
CA LYS A 127 -9.04 -5.33 -27.82
C LYS A 127 -7.77 -6.20 -27.83
N THR A 128 -6.74 -5.83 -27.07
CA THR A 128 -5.48 -6.59 -27.02
C THR A 128 -5.69 -7.88 -26.21
N GLN A 129 -5.16 -9.00 -26.72
CA GLN A 129 -5.19 -10.29 -26.02
C GLN A 129 -4.27 -10.24 -24.79
N VAL A 130 -4.72 -10.83 -23.68
CA VAL A 130 -3.97 -10.86 -22.42
C VAL A 130 -2.60 -11.52 -22.57
N ALA A 131 -2.47 -12.54 -23.41
CA ALA A 131 -1.18 -13.18 -23.70
C ALA A 131 -0.09 -12.25 -24.29
N LYS A 132 -0.50 -11.08 -24.82
CA LYS A 132 0.41 -10.09 -25.43
C LYS A 132 0.76 -8.93 -24.50
N LEU A 133 0.21 -8.92 -23.28
CA LEU A 133 0.42 -7.84 -22.34
C LEU A 133 1.78 -7.90 -21.66
N SER A 134 2.37 -6.74 -21.39
CA SER A 134 3.49 -6.64 -20.47
C SER A 134 3.03 -6.94 -19.03
N LYS A 135 3.98 -7.20 -18.13
CA LYS A 135 3.68 -7.41 -16.70
C LYS A 135 2.93 -6.21 -16.11
N GLY A 136 3.37 -4.99 -16.42
CA GLY A 136 2.71 -3.76 -15.96
C GLY A 136 1.30 -3.58 -16.54
N MET A 137 1.07 -3.91 -17.81
CA MET A 137 -0.28 -3.90 -18.39
C MET A 137 -1.18 -4.94 -17.72
N THR A 138 -0.69 -6.15 -17.48
CA THR A 138 -1.42 -7.19 -16.75
C THR A 138 -1.84 -6.72 -15.37
N GLN A 139 -0.93 -6.09 -14.62
CA GLN A 139 -1.22 -5.53 -13.30
C GLN A 139 -2.34 -4.47 -13.35
N ARG A 140 -2.31 -3.59 -14.35
CA ARG A 140 -3.36 -2.59 -14.56
C ARG A 140 -4.72 -3.21 -14.93
N VAL A 141 -4.73 -4.29 -15.72
CA VAL A 141 -5.98 -5.04 -16.00
C VAL A 141 -6.55 -5.68 -14.74
N LEU A 142 -5.69 -6.22 -13.87
CA LEU A 142 -6.13 -6.79 -12.59
C LEU A 142 -6.74 -5.71 -11.68
N LEU A 143 -6.16 -4.51 -11.67
CA LEU A 143 -6.70 -3.39 -10.93
C LEU A 143 -8.06 -2.93 -11.52
N ALA A 144 -8.16 -2.77 -12.85
CA ALA A 144 -9.43 -2.48 -13.51
C ALA A 144 -10.53 -3.51 -13.16
N ARG A 145 -10.18 -4.80 -13.17
CA ARG A 145 -11.08 -5.88 -12.76
C ARG A 145 -11.57 -5.71 -11.33
N ALA A 146 -10.68 -5.38 -10.39
CA ALA A 146 -11.03 -5.18 -8.99
C ALA A 146 -11.94 -3.97 -8.77
N LEU A 147 -11.95 -2.99 -9.70
CA LEU A 147 -12.74 -1.76 -9.64
C LEU A 147 -14.11 -1.86 -10.33
N LEU A 148 -14.38 -2.90 -11.13
CA LEU A 148 -15.60 -3.03 -11.95
C LEU A 148 -16.89 -2.81 -11.16
N HIS A 149 -16.97 -3.38 -9.98
CA HIS A 149 -18.18 -3.43 -9.15
C HIS A 149 -18.24 -2.34 -8.06
N LYS A 150 -17.34 -1.33 -8.11
CA LYS A 150 -17.25 -0.22 -7.13
C LYS A 150 -17.17 -0.73 -5.68
N PRO A 151 -16.12 -1.46 -5.33
CA PRO A 151 -16.02 -2.07 -4.00
C PRO A 151 -15.93 -1.02 -2.89
N GLU A 152 -16.46 -1.36 -1.70
CA GLU A 152 -16.29 -0.57 -0.48
C GLU A 152 -14.87 -0.69 0.10
N LEU A 153 -14.19 -1.81 -0.20
CA LEU A 153 -12.85 -2.14 0.29
C LEU A 153 -11.99 -2.72 -0.84
N LEU A 154 -10.78 -2.21 -1.00
CA LEU A 154 -9.78 -2.75 -1.91
C LEU A 154 -8.63 -3.39 -1.14
N PHE A 155 -8.30 -4.64 -1.49
CA PHE A 155 -7.07 -5.31 -1.07
C PHE A 155 -6.08 -5.31 -2.24
N LEU A 156 -4.94 -4.68 -2.05
CA LEU A 156 -3.92 -4.50 -3.07
C LEU A 156 -2.59 -5.10 -2.60
N ASP A 157 -2.13 -6.17 -3.25
CA ASP A 157 -0.83 -6.77 -2.95
C ASP A 157 0.20 -6.24 -3.96
N GLU A 158 1.07 -5.34 -3.50
CA GLU A 158 2.11 -4.66 -4.28
C GLU A 158 1.61 -4.06 -5.61
N PRO A 159 0.63 -3.14 -5.57
CA PRO A 159 -0.14 -2.74 -6.76
C PRO A 159 0.68 -2.09 -7.87
N THR A 160 1.83 -1.48 -7.57
CA THR A 160 2.65 -0.73 -8.52
C THR A 160 4.03 -1.34 -8.79
N SER A 161 4.39 -2.45 -8.13
CA SER A 161 5.72 -3.07 -8.21
C SER A 161 6.21 -3.42 -9.63
N ALA A 162 5.30 -3.56 -10.60
CA ALA A 162 5.60 -3.90 -11.99
C ALA A 162 5.42 -2.71 -12.96
N LEU A 163 5.15 -1.52 -12.45
CA LEU A 163 4.83 -0.33 -13.24
C LEU A 163 6.05 0.60 -13.38
N ASP A 164 6.11 1.31 -14.50
CA ASP A 164 7.00 2.45 -14.65
C ASP A 164 6.52 3.65 -13.82
N PRO A 165 7.38 4.65 -13.54
CA PRO A 165 7.04 5.78 -12.67
C PRO A 165 5.80 6.58 -13.13
N ALA A 166 5.58 6.73 -14.44
CA ALA A 166 4.44 7.50 -14.96
C ALA A 166 3.12 6.76 -14.69
N ASN A 167 3.08 5.44 -14.96
CA ASN A 167 1.93 4.61 -14.66
C ASN A 167 1.70 4.45 -13.15
N SER A 168 2.77 4.30 -12.35
CA SER A 168 2.65 4.28 -10.87
C SER A 168 1.99 5.55 -10.35
N LYS A 169 2.44 6.72 -10.80
CA LYS A 169 1.86 8.01 -10.42
C LYS A 169 0.38 8.13 -10.82
N HIS A 170 0.02 7.64 -12.01
CA HIS A 170 -1.38 7.61 -12.47
C HIS A 170 -2.25 6.75 -11.53
N ILE A 171 -1.80 5.54 -11.22
CA ILE A 171 -2.51 4.64 -10.30
C ILE A 171 -2.61 5.24 -8.89
N HIS A 172 -1.54 5.82 -8.36
CA HIS A 172 -1.57 6.50 -7.05
C HIS A 172 -2.63 7.60 -7.00
N ASN A 173 -2.73 8.42 -8.04
CA ASN A 173 -3.76 9.47 -8.12
C ASN A 173 -5.17 8.86 -8.17
N GLY A 174 -5.36 7.79 -8.94
CA GLY A 174 -6.63 7.06 -9.01
C GLY A 174 -7.03 6.46 -7.66
N LEU A 175 -6.09 5.84 -6.94
CA LEU A 175 -6.33 5.29 -5.59
C LEU A 175 -6.70 6.38 -4.58
N LYS A 176 -6.03 7.54 -4.62
CA LYS A 176 -6.39 8.69 -3.78
C LYS A 176 -7.80 9.20 -4.06
N GLU A 177 -8.17 9.26 -5.33
CA GLU A 177 -9.52 9.71 -5.69
C GLU A 177 -10.59 8.71 -5.25
N LEU A 178 -10.36 7.40 -5.43
CA LEU A 178 -11.24 6.35 -4.91
C LEU A 178 -11.40 6.44 -3.38
N ASN A 179 -10.31 6.69 -2.67
CA ASN A 179 -10.36 6.85 -1.22
C ASN A 179 -11.14 8.10 -0.81
N ARG A 180 -10.98 9.24 -1.50
CA ARG A 180 -11.79 10.46 -1.27
C ARG A 180 -13.29 10.21 -1.49
N GLN A 181 -13.64 9.31 -2.41
CA GLN A 181 -15.01 8.88 -2.67
C GLN A 181 -15.54 7.89 -1.63
N GLY A 182 -14.72 7.53 -0.63
CA GLY A 182 -15.12 6.69 0.52
C GLY A 182 -14.67 5.23 0.44
N THR A 183 -13.97 4.80 -0.61
CA THR A 183 -13.41 3.45 -0.68
C THR A 183 -12.30 3.29 0.36
N THR A 184 -12.38 2.25 1.18
CA THR A 184 -11.30 1.84 2.09
C THR A 184 -10.25 1.08 1.30
N ILE A 185 -8.97 1.33 1.57
CA ILE A 185 -7.87 0.67 0.86
C ILE A 185 -6.94 0.01 1.87
N PHE A 186 -6.73 -1.29 1.72
CA PHE A 186 -5.69 -2.05 2.41
C PHE A 186 -4.64 -2.45 1.38
N LEU A 187 -3.46 -1.85 1.44
CA LEU A 187 -2.38 -2.17 0.51
C LEU A 187 -1.18 -2.77 1.22
N THR A 188 -0.51 -3.70 0.56
CA THR A 188 0.80 -4.17 0.97
C THR A 188 1.84 -3.66 0.00
N THR A 189 2.98 -3.23 0.53
CA THR A 189 4.12 -2.81 -0.29
C THR A 189 5.43 -2.95 0.48
N HIS A 190 6.52 -3.05 -0.23
CA HIS A 190 7.88 -2.85 0.29
C HIS A 190 8.43 -1.47 -0.10
N ASP A 191 7.71 -0.72 -0.94
CA ASP A 191 8.03 0.64 -1.34
C ASP A 191 7.52 1.64 -0.29
N MET A 192 8.46 2.21 0.46
CA MET A 192 8.18 3.15 1.54
C MET A 192 7.72 4.53 1.04
N GLU A 193 8.12 4.93 -0.17
CA GLU A 193 7.65 6.17 -0.79
C GLU A 193 6.19 6.05 -1.23
N GLU A 194 5.81 4.90 -1.80
CA GLU A 194 4.41 4.61 -2.12
C GLU A 194 3.54 4.69 -0.88
N ALA A 195 3.98 4.06 0.22
CA ALA A 195 3.25 4.05 1.47
C ALA A 195 3.12 5.45 2.09
N ASP A 196 4.21 6.22 2.11
CA ASP A 196 4.20 7.60 2.60
C ASP A 196 3.27 8.51 1.80
N HIS A 197 3.19 8.25 0.48
CA HIS A 197 2.35 9.02 -0.42
C HIS A 197 0.86 8.68 -0.34
N LEU A 198 0.50 7.41 -0.09
CA LEU A 198 -0.87 6.92 -0.16
C LEU A 198 -1.54 6.71 1.19
N CYS A 199 -0.78 6.28 2.21
CA CYS A 199 -1.37 5.74 3.43
C CYS A 199 -1.62 6.81 4.48
N SER A 200 -2.77 6.73 5.12
CA SER A 200 -3.09 7.50 6.34
C SER A 200 -2.56 6.83 7.59
N GLN A 201 -2.48 5.49 7.59
CA GLN A 201 -1.84 4.67 8.61
C GLN A 201 -0.95 3.61 8.00
N VAL A 202 0.13 3.25 8.68
CA VAL A 202 1.03 2.18 8.26
C VAL A 202 1.36 1.23 9.42
N ALA A 203 1.50 -0.06 9.10
CA ALA A 203 2.01 -1.07 10.01
C ALA A 203 3.27 -1.70 9.41
N PHE A 204 4.36 -1.71 10.16
CA PHE A 204 5.62 -2.37 9.76
C PHE A 204 5.59 -3.83 10.18
N LEU A 205 5.56 -4.73 9.21
CA LEU A 205 5.59 -6.18 9.43
C LEU A 205 7.00 -6.72 9.16
N ASN A 206 7.60 -7.32 10.17
CA ASN A 206 8.86 -8.03 10.03
C ASN A 206 8.77 -9.41 10.67
N LYS A 207 9.13 -10.47 9.93
CA LYS A 207 9.08 -11.87 10.38
C LYS A 207 7.74 -12.27 11.04
N GLY A 208 6.65 -11.81 10.46
CA GLY A 208 5.30 -12.13 10.94
C GLY A 208 4.83 -11.35 12.17
N VAL A 209 5.59 -10.35 12.64
CA VAL A 209 5.26 -9.51 13.80
C VAL A 209 5.08 -8.06 13.35
N VAL A 210 4.03 -7.39 13.81
CA VAL A 210 3.88 -5.93 13.65
C VAL A 210 4.80 -5.24 14.65
N GLN A 211 5.84 -4.58 14.13
CA GLN A 211 6.85 -3.90 14.93
C GLN A 211 6.41 -2.48 15.31
N LEU A 212 5.67 -1.83 14.42
CA LEU A 212 5.26 -0.44 14.57
C LEU A 212 3.96 -0.21 13.81
N LEU A 213 3.06 0.60 14.37
CA LEU A 213 1.80 0.97 13.74
C LEU A 213 1.46 2.42 14.15
N ASP A 214 1.45 3.34 13.18
CA ASP A 214 1.05 4.73 13.38
C ASP A 214 0.83 5.43 12.03
N GLU A 215 0.46 6.71 12.07
CA GLU A 215 0.42 7.58 10.89
C GLU A 215 1.84 7.90 10.40
N PRO A 216 2.13 7.89 9.08
CA PRO A 216 3.45 8.23 8.53
C PRO A 216 4.04 9.53 9.11
N LYS A 217 3.20 10.57 9.24
CA LYS A 217 3.61 11.86 9.79
C LYS A 217 4.02 11.79 11.26
N GLN A 218 3.32 10.98 12.07
CA GLN A 218 3.64 10.80 13.48
C GLN A 218 4.94 10.03 13.65
N LEU A 219 5.14 8.98 12.84
CA LEU A 219 6.38 8.24 12.82
C LEU A 219 7.57 9.13 12.48
N LYS A 220 7.49 9.91 11.39
CA LYS A 220 8.56 10.85 11.02
C LYS A 220 8.84 11.87 12.12
N LYS A 221 7.82 12.34 12.83
CA LYS A 221 7.99 13.27 13.95
C LYS A 221 8.67 12.59 15.14
N GLN A 222 8.28 11.34 15.47
CA GLN A 222 8.80 10.58 16.60
C GLN A 222 10.28 10.20 16.42
N TYR A 223 10.65 9.80 15.18
CA TYR A 223 12.01 9.37 14.83
C TYR A 223 12.87 10.49 14.25
N ARG A 224 12.38 11.75 14.30
CA ARG A 224 13.13 12.90 13.80
C ARG A 224 14.35 13.15 14.66
N GLU A 225 15.49 13.22 14.02
CA GLU A 225 16.71 13.75 14.64
C GLU A 225 16.62 15.29 14.75
N GLU A 226 17.08 15.82 15.88
CA GLU A 226 17.19 17.28 16.08
C GLU A 226 18.44 17.82 15.36
N ILE A 227 18.48 17.67 14.03
CA ILE A 227 19.59 18.06 13.16
C ILE A 227 19.11 19.06 12.11
N ILE A 228 19.93 20.11 11.90
CA ILE A 228 19.82 21.05 10.79
C ILE A 228 20.86 20.65 9.73
N GLY A 229 20.41 20.37 8.51
CA GLY A 229 21.27 20.27 7.35
C GLY A 229 21.48 21.65 6.72
N ILE A 230 22.73 21.96 6.36
CA ILE A 230 23.09 23.18 5.63
C ILE A 230 23.85 22.77 4.38
N GLU A 231 23.29 23.05 3.23
CA GLU A 231 23.96 22.91 1.94
C GLU A 231 24.59 24.25 1.56
N LEU A 232 25.90 24.23 1.30
CA LEU A 232 26.67 25.42 0.94
C LEU A 232 26.79 25.53 -0.58
N LYS A 233 26.90 26.75 -1.10
CA LYS A 233 27.07 27.07 -2.53
C LYS A 233 28.31 26.40 -3.16
N ASP A 234 29.29 25.97 -2.37
CA ASP A 234 30.48 25.24 -2.83
C ASP A 234 30.27 23.72 -2.87
N GLY A 235 29.04 23.24 -2.59
CA GLY A 235 28.67 21.83 -2.63
C GLY A 235 28.97 21.05 -1.34
N ARG A 236 29.45 21.68 -0.28
CA ARG A 236 29.61 21.04 1.03
C ARG A 236 28.29 20.96 1.78
N GLU A 237 28.08 19.85 2.45
CA GLU A 237 26.96 19.65 3.36
C GLU A 237 27.48 19.64 4.82
N LEU A 238 26.77 20.33 5.71
CA LEU A 238 27.04 20.40 7.13
C LEU A 238 25.81 19.93 7.89
N GLU A 239 26.03 19.20 8.97
CA GLU A 239 24.98 18.79 9.91
C GLU A 239 25.28 19.42 11.29
N LEU A 240 24.34 20.19 11.80
CA LEU A 240 24.43 20.86 13.09
C LEU A 240 23.25 20.47 13.99
N PRO A 241 23.44 20.32 15.29
CA PRO A 241 22.33 20.10 16.21
C PRO A 241 21.31 21.24 16.13
N LEU A 242 20.01 20.93 16.14
CA LEU A 242 18.92 21.92 16.22
C LEU A 242 18.83 22.46 17.67
N LYS A 243 19.85 23.19 18.13
CA LYS A 243 19.99 23.77 19.46
C LYS A 243 20.52 25.18 19.38
N ALA A 244 20.33 25.95 20.47
CA ALA A 244 20.80 27.32 20.57
C ALA A 244 22.33 27.44 20.35
N SER A 245 23.11 26.42 20.70
CA SER A 245 24.56 26.37 20.48
C SER A 245 24.97 26.45 19.00
N SER A 246 24.12 26.07 18.06
CA SER A 246 24.41 26.12 16.63
C SER A 246 24.04 27.44 15.97
N ALA A 247 23.37 28.33 16.70
CA ALA A 247 22.83 29.59 16.14
C ALA A 247 23.94 30.50 15.60
N GLU A 248 25.05 30.67 16.32
CA GLU A 248 26.16 31.50 15.89
C GLU A 248 26.83 30.98 14.63
N GLU A 249 27.03 29.67 14.53
CA GLU A 249 27.63 29.03 13.35
C GLU A 249 26.74 29.19 12.12
N ILE A 250 25.44 28.93 12.26
CA ILE A 250 24.44 29.13 11.19
C ILE A 250 24.44 30.60 10.73
N GLN A 251 24.45 31.56 11.68
CA GLN A 251 24.49 32.98 11.38
C GLN A 251 25.75 33.35 10.58
N GLN A 252 26.94 32.76 10.89
CA GLN A 252 28.16 33.04 10.15
C GLN A 252 28.05 32.60 8.69
N TYR A 253 27.50 31.41 8.42
CA TYR A 253 27.30 30.92 7.04
C TYR A 253 26.31 31.79 6.26
N ILE A 254 25.22 32.20 6.91
CA ILE A 254 24.22 33.09 6.28
C ILE A 254 24.84 34.48 5.99
N SER A 255 25.54 35.10 6.97
CA SER A 255 26.13 36.42 6.84
C SER A 255 27.23 36.51 5.76
N ARG A 256 27.88 35.39 5.48
CA ARG A 256 28.87 35.25 4.40
C ARG A 256 28.26 34.88 3.03
N GLU A 257 26.93 34.81 2.94
CA GLU A 257 26.19 34.40 1.74
C GLU A 257 26.61 33.03 1.18
N MET A 258 27.11 32.15 2.04
CA MET A 258 27.61 30.83 1.65
C MET A 258 26.50 29.74 1.57
N VAL A 259 25.33 30.02 2.09
CA VAL A 259 24.23 29.03 2.20
C VAL A 259 23.48 28.95 0.87
N GLU A 260 23.32 27.75 0.35
CA GLU A 260 22.41 27.41 -0.73
C GLU A 260 21.04 27.03 -0.16
N ARG A 261 21.01 26.13 0.84
CA ARG A 261 19.79 25.61 1.44
C ARG A 261 20.00 25.28 2.92
N ILE A 262 18.96 25.55 3.72
CA ILE A 262 18.86 25.05 5.11
C ILE A 262 17.61 24.21 5.20
N TYR A 263 17.74 23.03 5.82
CA TYR A 263 16.63 22.12 6.01
C TYR A 263 16.77 21.36 7.33
N THR A 264 15.65 20.85 7.84
CA THR A 264 15.69 19.89 8.94
C THR A 264 15.66 18.47 8.35
N LYS A 265 16.53 17.60 8.86
CA LYS A 265 16.60 16.21 8.41
C LYS A 265 15.39 15.45 8.95
N GLU A 266 14.44 15.14 8.07
CA GLU A 266 13.31 14.28 8.41
C GLU A 266 13.59 12.87 7.91
N PRO A 267 13.43 11.83 8.76
CA PRO A 267 13.62 10.46 8.35
C PRO A 267 12.54 10.05 7.33
N THR A 268 12.91 9.22 6.39
CA THR A 268 11.95 8.52 5.54
C THR A 268 11.31 7.35 6.30
N LEU A 269 10.18 6.82 5.82
CA LEU A 269 9.63 5.57 6.38
C LEU A 269 10.62 4.41 6.24
N GLY A 270 11.49 4.43 5.21
CA GLY A 270 12.55 3.47 5.02
C GLY A 270 13.60 3.51 6.14
N ASP A 271 14.09 4.72 6.50
CA ASP A 271 15.02 4.91 7.59
C ASP A 271 14.45 4.40 8.92
N ILE A 272 13.20 4.75 9.20
CA ILE A 272 12.49 4.30 10.41
C ILE A 272 12.35 2.77 10.41
N PHE A 273 12.03 2.15 9.25
CA PHE A 273 11.92 0.71 9.14
C PHE A 273 13.26 0.02 9.46
N VAL A 274 14.36 0.53 8.93
CA VAL A 274 15.72 0.00 9.19
C VAL A 274 16.07 0.13 10.67
N GLU A 275 15.79 1.29 11.27
CA GLU A 275 16.07 1.53 12.71
C GLU A 275 15.29 0.56 13.61
N VAL A 276 13.99 0.37 13.35
CA VAL A 276 13.11 -0.48 14.17
C VAL A 276 13.37 -1.97 13.98
N THR A 277 13.74 -2.40 12.77
CA THR A 277 13.86 -3.82 12.42
C THR A 277 15.30 -4.31 12.36
N GLY A 278 16.28 -3.40 12.29
CA GLY A 278 17.69 -3.72 12.08
C GLY A 278 17.96 -4.36 10.71
N ARG A 279 17.12 -4.15 9.71
CA ARG A 279 17.22 -4.75 8.37
C ARG A 279 16.98 -3.73 7.29
N GLU A 280 17.85 -3.72 6.28
CA GLU A 280 17.57 -3.03 5.03
C GLU A 280 16.43 -3.72 4.26
N LEU A 281 15.66 -2.90 3.54
CA LEU A 281 14.65 -3.36 2.60
C LEU A 281 15.36 -3.81 1.32
N VAL A 282 15.49 -5.11 1.11
CA VAL A 282 16.04 -5.71 -0.10
C VAL A 282 14.91 -6.34 -0.91
#